data_8e83c1a344dac8ef6f4649d725ddc233
#
_entry.id   8e83c1a344dac8ef6f4649d725ddc233
#
_cell.length_a   1.000
_cell.length_b   1.000
_cell.length_c   1.000
_cell.angle_alpha   90.00
_cell.angle_beta   90.00
_cell.angle_gamma   90.00
#
_symmetry.space_group_name_H-M   'P 1'
#
loop_
_entity.id
_entity.type
_entity.pdbx_description
1 polymer ?
#
loop_
_entity_poly.entity_id
_entity_poly.type
_entity_poly.pdbx_seq_one_letter_code
_entity_poly.pdbx_strand_id
1 'polypeptide(L)'
;MLLLIIDEISFIGTALFARMHIRTQQGKRAYFSERGLDPHDSTFGDISMILVGDFGQLEPIDDWSMFDSEATFATCPKKLRHLWKHHRNGRLLLELFKEAVMLRQIHRSKEDLWWTESCLRLRDFTCTKEGDYDYWRQHDLDRGHFNVEQCHYFENQALWLCARCEDVGQRNGRKLAHMAEDNKDLIHQIKAQHSSKSAKKLSSSAFGGLRGVVNLVRGCKTVLNRNVAYHFGLANGTRGKFIGAVYGPGGVGTFPEALICEFLDYGGPAFYEGEPKWVPILPMTACKEGTRMTRTQFPLVAGYALTVNKAQGLTVKEGVVIHLVGSKRFRPASKHGLPFVAFTRSENFAMTAFKNIPPWQDFVDGRKSDMLRMRWTFTERLESLHTKTLARHSSLQTRQDENQAHEQWRLAQASSAKRQKMAGPLLPCPCCGA
;
A
#
# COMPACT_ATOMS: atom_id res chain seq x y z
N MET A 1 -8.13 11.37 28.96
CA MET A 1 -8.63 10.27 28.10
C MET A 1 -7.58 10.05 26.99
N LEU A 2 -7.15 8.81 26.74
CA LEU A 2 -6.27 8.47 25.63
C LEU A 2 -7.11 7.94 24.47
N LEU A 3 -6.75 8.34 23.24
CA LEU A 3 -7.38 7.87 22.01
C LEU A 3 -6.30 7.24 21.13
N LEU A 4 -6.57 6.03 20.63
CA LEU A 4 -5.76 5.34 19.63
C LEU A 4 -6.56 5.24 18.33
N ILE A 5 -6.02 5.83 17.27
CA ILE A 5 -6.58 5.71 15.92
C ILE A 5 -5.71 4.73 15.13
N ILE A 6 -6.32 3.69 14.57
CA ILE A 6 -5.67 2.68 13.74
C ILE A 6 -6.18 2.85 12.32
N ASP A 7 -5.32 3.33 11.43
CA ASP A 7 -5.60 3.42 10.00
C ASP A 7 -5.17 2.15 9.26
N GLU A 8 -5.66 1.96 8.05
CA GLU A 8 -5.40 0.78 7.20
C GLU A 8 -5.74 -0.54 7.91
N ILE A 9 -6.91 -0.59 8.56
CA ILE A 9 -7.34 -1.73 9.39
C ILE A 9 -7.39 -3.06 8.62
N SER A 10 -7.50 -3.03 7.29
CA SER A 10 -7.48 -4.23 6.46
C SER A 10 -6.17 -5.02 6.57
N PHE A 11 -5.05 -4.34 6.90
CA PHE A 11 -3.76 -5.01 7.15
C PHE A 11 -3.62 -5.60 8.55
N ILE A 12 -4.49 -5.24 9.46
CA ILE A 12 -4.48 -5.75 10.83
C ILE A 12 -5.28 -7.05 10.88
N GLY A 13 -4.59 -8.15 11.09
CA GLY A 13 -5.25 -9.43 11.33
C GLY A 13 -5.75 -9.56 12.76
N THR A 14 -6.68 -10.50 12.95
CA THR A 14 -7.30 -10.74 14.26
C THR A 14 -6.30 -11.14 15.34
N ALA A 15 -5.26 -11.93 15.00
CA ALA A 15 -4.24 -12.31 15.98
C ALA A 15 -3.36 -11.13 16.38
N LEU A 16 -2.98 -10.26 15.43
CA LEU A 16 -2.27 -9.03 15.71
C LEU A 16 -3.12 -8.10 16.57
N PHE A 17 -4.41 -7.96 16.28
CA PHE A 17 -5.33 -7.12 17.04
C PHE A 17 -5.46 -7.57 18.51
N ALA A 18 -5.54 -8.89 18.75
CA ALA A 18 -5.51 -9.45 20.10
C ALA A 18 -4.18 -9.16 20.83
N ARG A 19 -3.05 -9.20 20.11
CA ARG A 19 -1.73 -8.87 20.69
C ARG A 19 -1.64 -7.38 21.03
N MET A 20 -2.25 -6.50 20.23
CA MET A 20 -2.34 -5.07 20.54
C MET A 20 -3.09 -4.83 21.85
N HIS A 21 -4.24 -5.51 22.04
CA HIS A 21 -4.99 -5.48 23.30
C HIS A 21 -4.12 -5.86 24.50
N ILE A 22 -3.40 -6.98 24.42
CA ILE A 22 -2.49 -7.42 25.51
C ILE A 22 -1.39 -6.37 25.75
N ARG A 23 -0.82 -5.76 24.71
CA ARG A 23 0.24 -4.76 24.83
C ARG A 23 -0.26 -3.46 25.46
N THR A 24 -1.46 -3.02 25.14
CA THR A 24 -2.05 -1.82 25.74
C THR A 24 -2.34 -2.05 27.24
N GLN A 25 -2.84 -3.21 27.63
CA GLN A 25 -2.99 -3.59 29.05
C GLN A 25 -1.64 -3.57 29.78
N GLN A 26 -0.60 -4.20 29.19
CA GLN A 26 0.76 -4.22 29.76
C GLN A 26 1.34 -2.81 29.91
N GLY A 27 1.18 -1.95 28.91
CA GLY A 27 1.66 -0.56 28.93
C GLY A 27 0.99 0.30 30.00
N LYS A 28 -0.24 -0.07 30.40
CA LYS A 28 -1.01 0.62 31.46
C LYS A 28 -0.89 -0.02 32.82
N ARG A 29 -0.08 -1.06 32.98
CA ARG A 29 -0.01 -1.84 34.23
C ARG A 29 0.28 -0.99 35.47
N ALA A 30 1.25 -0.07 35.38
CA ALA A 30 1.56 0.83 36.51
C ALA A 30 0.36 1.69 36.91
N TYR A 31 -0.32 2.28 35.93
CA TYR A 31 -1.52 3.10 36.13
C TYR A 31 -2.64 2.35 36.84
N PHE A 32 -2.90 1.10 36.49
CA PHE A 32 -3.91 0.27 37.13
C PHE A 32 -3.49 -0.18 38.52
N SER A 33 -2.22 -0.58 38.69
CA SER A 33 -1.66 -1.00 39.99
C SER A 33 -1.74 0.10 41.03
N GLU A 34 -1.45 1.36 40.68
CA GLU A 34 -1.57 2.52 41.59
C GLU A 34 -3.00 2.75 42.08
N ARG A 35 -4.00 2.22 41.37
CA ARG A 35 -5.44 2.36 41.68
C ARG A 35 -6.05 1.09 42.26
N GLY A 36 -5.24 0.06 42.49
CA GLY A 36 -5.74 -1.23 43.01
C GLY A 36 -6.63 -1.98 41.99
N LEU A 37 -6.48 -1.69 40.67
CA LEU A 37 -7.28 -2.31 39.60
C LEU A 37 -6.41 -3.36 38.88
N ASP A 38 -7.06 -4.42 38.36
CA ASP A 38 -6.40 -5.41 37.51
C ASP A 38 -6.38 -4.90 36.06
N PRO A 39 -5.21 -4.75 35.41
CA PRO A 39 -5.12 -4.43 34.00
C PRO A 39 -5.89 -5.38 33.08
N HIS A 40 -6.04 -6.65 33.50
CA HIS A 40 -6.73 -7.68 32.71
C HIS A 40 -8.26 -7.48 32.63
N ASP A 41 -8.85 -6.72 33.56
CA ASP A 41 -10.26 -6.38 33.54
C ASP A 41 -10.59 -5.25 32.55
N SER A 42 -9.56 -4.56 32.05
CA SER A 42 -9.72 -3.45 31.09
C SER A 42 -9.67 -3.91 29.64
N THR A 43 -10.54 -3.38 28.79
CA THR A 43 -10.44 -3.58 27.34
C THR A 43 -9.49 -2.56 26.74
N PHE A 44 -8.43 -3.03 26.05
CA PHE A 44 -7.34 -2.21 25.48
C PHE A 44 -6.69 -1.24 26.49
N GLY A 45 -6.68 -1.58 27.79
CA GLY A 45 -6.15 -0.72 28.84
C GLY A 45 -6.96 0.56 29.03
N ASP A 46 -8.28 0.53 28.80
CA ASP A 46 -9.20 1.67 28.83
C ASP A 46 -8.80 2.82 27.89
N ILE A 47 -8.18 2.46 26.77
CA ILE A 47 -7.88 3.39 25.68
C ILE A 47 -9.05 3.37 24.68
N SER A 48 -9.63 4.55 24.42
CA SER A 48 -10.63 4.70 23.36
C SER A 48 -10.00 4.41 22.00
N MET A 49 -10.70 3.67 21.13
CA MET A 49 -10.16 3.25 19.85
C MET A 49 -11.05 3.64 18.68
N ILE A 50 -10.42 4.08 17.60
CA ILE A 50 -11.07 4.26 16.30
C ILE A 50 -10.30 3.41 15.29
N LEU A 51 -11.02 2.54 14.57
CA LEU A 51 -10.49 1.71 13.50
C LEU A 51 -10.93 2.31 12.18
N VAL A 52 -9.97 2.63 11.30
CA VAL A 52 -10.21 3.29 10.01
C VAL A 52 -9.65 2.42 8.89
N GLY A 53 -10.33 2.37 7.75
CA GLY A 53 -9.84 1.69 6.55
C GLY A 53 -10.95 1.07 5.71
N ASP A 54 -10.56 0.28 4.72
CA ASP A 54 -11.46 -0.36 3.76
C ASP A 54 -11.14 -1.85 3.64
N PHE A 55 -12.07 -2.70 4.05
CA PHE A 55 -11.95 -4.16 3.92
C PHE A 55 -12.03 -4.67 2.46
N GLY A 56 -12.29 -3.78 1.48
CA GLY A 56 -12.12 -4.05 0.06
C GLY A 56 -10.67 -4.00 -0.41
N GLN A 57 -9.76 -3.46 0.42
CA GLN A 57 -8.32 -3.41 0.16
C GLN A 57 -7.62 -4.72 0.52
N LEU A 58 -6.29 -4.70 0.61
CA LEU A 58 -5.49 -5.90 0.83
C LEU A 58 -5.71 -6.51 2.22
N GLU A 59 -5.71 -7.83 2.24
CA GLU A 59 -5.80 -8.65 3.45
C GLU A 59 -4.47 -8.67 4.22
N PRO A 60 -4.52 -9.00 5.54
CA PRO A 60 -3.32 -9.14 6.35
C PRO A 60 -2.43 -10.29 5.85
N ILE A 61 -1.12 -10.15 6.04
CA ILE A 61 -0.14 -11.16 5.67
C ILE A 61 0.10 -12.10 6.87
N ASP A 62 -0.03 -13.41 6.65
CA ASP A 62 0.21 -14.44 7.67
C ASP A 62 -0.65 -14.26 8.94
N ASP A 63 -1.87 -13.77 8.78
CA ASP A 63 -2.90 -13.64 9.80
C ASP A 63 -4.29 -13.77 9.15
N TRP A 64 -5.37 -13.80 9.91
CA TRP A 64 -6.75 -13.84 9.41
C TRP A 64 -7.32 -12.45 9.31
N SER A 65 -8.08 -12.21 8.24
CA SER A 65 -8.86 -10.98 8.08
C SER A 65 -9.87 -10.84 9.23
N MET A 66 -10.18 -9.60 9.60
CA MET A 66 -11.18 -9.34 10.67
C MET A 66 -12.58 -9.83 10.32
N PHE A 67 -12.89 -9.93 9.03
CA PHE A 67 -14.15 -10.46 8.52
C PHE A 67 -14.17 -11.98 8.33
N ASP A 68 -13.06 -12.69 8.55
CA ASP A 68 -13.00 -14.15 8.46
C ASP A 68 -13.78 -14.78 9.62
N SER A 69 -15.04 -15.15 9.34
CA SER A 69 -15.95 -15.75 10.30
C SER A 69 -15.95 -17.29 10.28
N GLU A 70 -15.34 -17.91 9.27
CA GLU A 70 -15.42 -19.34 9.03
C GLU A 70 -14.14 -20.11 9.40
N ALA A 71 -13.07 -19.38 9.78
CA ALA A 71 -11.85 -20.02 10.23
C ALA A 71 -12.12 -20.94 11.44
N THR A 72 -11.70 -22.18 11.33
CA THR A 72 -11.72 -23.17 12.41
C THR A 72 -10.33 -23.72 12.65
N PHE A 73 -10.09 -24.32 13.82
CA PHE A 73 -8.77 -24.93 14.07
C PHE A 73 -8.46 -26.06 13.07
N ALA A 74 -9.48 -26.78 12.60
CA ALA A 74 -9.31 -27.84 11.62
C ALA A 74 -8.87 -27.32 10.25
N THR A 75 -9.42 -26.18 9.81
CA THR A 75 -9.07 -25.51 8.54
C THR A 75 -7.85 -24.60 8.64
N CYS A 76 -7.35 -24.35 9.87
CA CYS A 76 -6.23 -23.46 10.13
C CYS A 76 -4.94 -23.96 9.46
N PRO A 77 -4.28 -23.13 8.61
CA PRO A 77 -2.99 -23.46 8.03
C PRO A 77 -1.96 -23.80 9.12
N LYS A 78 -1.17 -24.86 8.93
CA LYS A 78 -0.17 -25.30 9.93
C LYS A 78 0.74 -24.18 10.44
N LYS A 79 1.14 -23.28 9.55
CA LYS A 79 2.00 -22.11 9.87
C LYS A 79 1.34 -21.09 10.81
N LEU A 80 0.00 -21.03 10.88
CA LEU A 80 -0.76 -20.09 11.69
C LEU A 80 -1.30 -20.70 12.99
N ARG A 81 -1.18 -22.03 13.21
CA ARG A 81 -1.74 -22.69 14.39
C ARG A 81 -1.27 -22.10 15.73
N HIS A 82 -0.06 -21.60 15.78
CA HIS A 82 0.48 -20.94 16.98
C HIS A 82 -0.22 -19.61 17.31
N LEU A 83 -0.91 -19.00 16.34
CA LEU A 83 -1.68 -17.75 16.51
C LEU A 83 -3.16 -18.01 16.83
N TRP A 84 -3.62 -19.25 16.83
CA TRP A 84 -5.05 -19.58 16.91
C TRP A 84 -5.76 -18.99 18.13
N LYS A 85 -5.14 -19.06 19.31
CA LYS A 85 -5.70 -18.46 20.53
C LYS A 85 -5.89 -16.94 20.37
N HIS A 86 -4.91 -16.27 19.79
CA HIS A 86 -4.99 -14.83 19.54
C HIS A 86 -6.06 -14.49 18.49
N HIS A 87 -6.18 -15.29 17.41
CA HIS A 87 -7.25 -15.13 16.43
C HIS A 87 -8.64 -15.13 17.09
N ARG A 88 -8.95 -16.14 17.90
CA ARG A 88 -10.22 -16.21 18.61
C ARG A 88 -10.47 -14.98 19.50
N ASN A 89 -9.47 -14.59 20.27
CA ASN A 89 -9.58 -13.42 21.14
C ASN A 89 -9.78 -12.14 20.32
N GLY A 90 -9.07 -11.97 19.22
CA GLY A 90 -9.20 -10.79 18.35
C GLY A 90 -10.61 -10.65 17.75
N ARG A 91 -11.24 -11.77 17.39
CA ARG A 91 -12.64 -11.76 16.94
C ARG A 91 -13.60 -11.30 18.02
N LEU A 92 -13.46 -11.80 19.27
CA LEU A 92 -14.28 -11.36 20.40
C LEU A 92 -14.09 -9.87 20.69
N LEU A 93 -12.85 -9.38 20.61
CA LEU A 93 -12.56 -7.97 20.81
C LEU A 93 -13.19 -7.08 19.72
N LEU A 94 -13.22 -7.55 18.46
CA LEU A 94 -13.87 -6.81 17.37
C LEU A 94 -15.39 -6.68 17.59
N GLU A 95 -16.01 -7.66 18.24
CA GLU A 95 -17.44 -7.61 18.56
C GLU A 95 -17.82 -6.54 19.60
N LEU A 96 -16.84 -6.01 20.32
CA LEU A 96 -17.05 -4.91 21.27
C LEU A 96 -17.28 -3.56 20.58
N PHE A 97 -16.90 -3.42 19.32
CA PHE A 97 -17.17 -2.23 18.53
C PHE A 97 -18.64 -2.24 18.09
N LYS A 98 -19.41 -1.35 18.68
CA LYS A 98 -20.88 -1.26 18.50
C LYS A 98 -21.31 -0.09 17.62
N GLU A 99 -20.38 0.74 17.20
CA GLU A 99 -20.63 1.89 16.35
C GLU A 99 -19.78 1.81 15.07
N ALA A 100 -20.34 2.26 13.97
CA ALA A 100 -19.66 2.35 12.69
C ALA A 100 -20.15 3.57 11.92
N VAL A 101 -19.24 4.21 11.16
CA VAL A 101 -19.56 5.25 10.20
C VAL A 101 -18.99 4.86 8.86
N MET A 102 -19.85 4.76 7.84
CA MET A 102 -19.46 4.44 6.46
C MET A 102 -19.23 5.73 5.69
N LEU A 103 -17.97 5.99 5.34
CA LEU A 103 -17.60 7.14 4.50
C LEU A 103 -17.99 6.83 3.05
N ARG A 104 -18.80 7.69 2.45
CA ARG A 104 -19.34 7.49 1.09
C ARG A 104 -18.68 8.38 0.04
N GLN A 105 -18.13 9.51 0.46
CA GLN A 105 -17.56 10.49 -0.45
C GLN A 105 -16.16 10.09 -0.88
N ILE A 106 -15.93 10.02 -2.20
CA ILE A 106 -14.64 9.72 -2.80
C ILE A 106 -13.94 11.01 -3.18
N HIS A 107 -12.73 11.21 -2.69
CA HIS A 107 -11.96 12.43 -2.91
C HIS A 107 -10.84 12.26 -3.94
N ARG A 108 -10.18 11.09 -3.98
CA ARG A 108 -8.95 10.88 -4.78
C ARG A 108 -9.20 11.00 -6.29
N SER A 109 -10.22 10.34 -6.81
CA SER A 109 -10.54 10.30 -8.24
C SER A 109 -11.82 11.05 -8.59
N LYS A 110 -12.15 12.09 -7.83
CA LYS A 110 -13.38 12.88 -7.97
C LYS A 110 -13.56 13.52 -9.35
N GLU A 111 -12.47 13.78 -10.05
CA GLU A 111 -12.49 14.39 -11.39
C GLU A 111 -12.75 13.37 -12.50
N ASP A 112 -12.58 12.06 -12.24
CA ASP A 112 -12.88 10.98 -13.19
C ASP A 112 -13.88 10.00 -12.58
N LEU A 113 -15.16 10.32 -12.75
CA LEU A 113 -16.25 9.53 -12.15
C LEU A 113 -16.34 8.13 -12.74
N TRP A 114 -16.12 7.97 -14.06
CA TRP A 114 -16.13 6.64 -14.67
C TRP A 114 -15.04 5.76 -14.08
N TRP A 115 -13.81 6.30 -13.94
CA TRP A 115 -12.69 5.58 -13.32
C TRP A 115 -12.99 5.20 -11.87
N THR A 116 -13.56 6.14 -11.10
CA THR A 116 -13.99 5.91 -9.73
C THR A 116 -14.99 4.76 -9.64
N GLU A 117 -16.05 4.81 -10.43
CA GLU A 117 -17.09 3.76 -10.47
C GLU A 117 -16.52 2.42 -10.94
N SER A 118 -15.65 2.41 -11.94
CA SER A 118 -14.98 1.22 -12.44
C SER A 118 -14.11 0.57 -11.36
N CYS A 119 -13.37 1.37 -10.58
CA CYS A 119 -12.62 0.90 -9.42
C CYS A 119 -13.53 0.31 -8.33
N LEU A 120 -14.68 0.92 -8.05
CA LEU A 120 -15.65 0.39 -7.09
C LEU A 120 -16.26 -0.93 -7.57
N ARG A 121 -16.63 -1.02 -8.85
CA ARG A 121 -17.09 -2.29 -9.42
C ARG A 121 -16.01 -3.37 -9.33
N LEU A 122 -14.75 -3.01 -9.56
CA LEU A 122 -13.63 -3.93 -9.39
C LEU A 122 -13.46 -4.37 -7.92
N ARG A 123 -13.59 -3.42 -6.97
CA ARG A 123 -13.56 -3.70 -5.53
C ARG A 123 -14.57 -4.78 -5.13
N ASP A 124 -15.76 -4.69 -5.67
CA ASP A 124 -16.88 -5.58 -5.32
C ASP A 124 -17.08 -6.73 -6.31
N PHE A 125 -16.13 -6.89 -7.26
CA PHE A 125 -16.19 -7.91 -8.30
C PHE A 125 -17.46 -7.86 -9.15
N THR A 126 -18.06 -6.68 -9.32
CA THR A 126 -19.25 -6.45 -10.14
C THR A 126 -18.92 -5.84 -11.50
N CYS A 127 -17.62 -5.64 -11.81
CA CYS A 127 -17.18 -5.14 -13.11
C CYS A 127 -17.68 -6.01 -14.26
N THR A 128 -17.90 -5.39 -15.42
CA THR A 128 -18.34 -6.08 -16.64
C THR A 128 -17.22 -6.09 -17.68
N LYS A 129 -17.33 -7.02 -18.64
CA LYS A 129 -16.34 -7.11 -19.71
C LYS A 129 -16.42 -5.88 -20.61
N GLU A 130 -17.60 -5.58 -21.10
CA GLU A 130 -17.86 -4.50 -22.07
C GLU A 130 -17.76 -3.11 -21.45
N GLY A 131 -18.22 -2.95 -20.19
CA GLY A 131 -18.26 -1.65 -19.50
C GLY A 131 -16.96 -1.26 -18.81
N ASP A 132 -16.08 -2.23 -18.50
CA ASP A 132 -14.85 -2.00 -17.73
C ASP A 132 -13.63 -2.60 -18.40
N TYR A 133 -13.59 -3.92 -18.58
CA TYR A 133 -12.38 -4.61 -19.02
C TYR A 133 -11.93 -4.22 -20.43
N ASP A 134 -12.86 -4.05 -21.38
CA ASP A 134 -12.52 -3.68 -22.74
C ASP A 134 -11.97 -2.23 -22.81
N TYR A 135 -12.38 -1.35 -21.89
CA TYR A 135 -11.77 -0.03 -21.72
C TYR A 135 -10.36 -0.13 -21.11
N TRP A 136 -10.16 -0.94 -20.05
CA TRP A 136 -8.84 -1.13 -19.48
C TRP A 136 -7.84 -1.65 -20.51
N ARG A 137 -8.26 -2.55 -21.39
CA ARG A 137 -7.43 -3.08 -22.48
C ARG A 137 -6.95 -2.02 -23.46
N GLN A 138 -7.68 -0.93 -23.64
CA GLN A 138 -7.25 0.18 -24.50
C GLN A 138 -5.98 0.84 -23.95
N HIS A 139 -5.73 0.76 -22.67
CA HIS A 139 -4.56 1.27 -21.98
C HIS A 139 -3.47 0.20 -21.72
N ASP A 140 -3.51 -0.94 -22.42
CA ASP A 140 -2.41 -1.92 -22.38
C ASP A 140 -1.23 -1.44 -23.26
N LEU A 141 -0.04 -1.32 -22.68
CA LEU A 141 1.16 -0.82 -23.36
C LEU A 141 1.61 -1.69 -24.55
N ASP A 142 1.25 -2.98 -24.56
CA ASP A 142 1.64 -3.90 -25.64
C ASP A 142 0.59 -3.99 -26.75
N ARG A 143 -0.67 -3.71 -26.45
CA ARG A 143 -1.81 -3.97 -27.36
C ARG A 143 -2.87 -2.87 -27.37
N GLY A 144 -2.64 -1.79 -26.64
CA GLY A 144 -3.58 -0.68 -26.49
C GLY A 144 -3.43 0.37 -27.58
N HIS A 145 -4.06 1.51 -27.35
CA HIS A 145 -4.16 2.61 -28.29
C HIS A 145 -3.16 3.75 -28.01
N PHE A 146 -2.19 3.54 -27.13
CA PHE A 146 -1.18 4.54 -26.84
C PHE A 146 -0.28 4.82 -28.03
N ASN A 147 0.02 6.09 -28.28
CA ASN A 147 1.03 6.50 -29.23
C ASN A 147 2.45 6.28 -28.64
N VAL A 148 3.49 6.50 -29.46
CA VAL A 148 4.89 6.28 -29.06
C VAL A 148 5.30 7.13 -27.87
N GLU A 149 4.87 8.39 -27.82
CA GLU A 149 5.19 9.32 -26.73
C GLU A 149 4.55 8.90 -25.41
N GLN A 150 3.30 8.51 -25.44
CA GLN A 150 2.58 7.98 -24.27
C GLN A 150 3.22 6.68 -23.76
N CYS A 151 3.55 5.76 -24.66
CA CYS A 151 4.29 4.54 -24.29
C CYS A 151 5.63 4.89 -23.63
N HIS A 152 6.38 5.82 -24.21
CA HIS A 152 7.65 6.28 -23.66
C HIS A 152 7.48 6.93 -22.28
N TYR A 153 6.43 7.74 -22.10
CA TYR A 153 6.09 8.33 -20.80
C TYR A 153 5.84 7.27 -19.74
N PHE A 154 4.93 6.34 -19.98
CA PHE A 154 4.59 5.29 -19.00
C PHE A 154 5.77 4.35 -18.72
N GLU A 155 6.59 4.04 -19.72
CA GLU A 155 7.79 3.23 -19.54
C GLU A 155 8.88 3.95 -18.71
N ASN A 156 8.97 5.28 -18.78
CA ASN A 156 10.11 6.00 -18.20
C ASN A 156 9.77 6.84 -16.98
N GLN A 157 8.55 7.40 -16.87
CA GLN A 157 8.19 8.34 -15.82
C GLN A 157 7.22 7.74 -14.78
N ALA A 158 6.28 6.90 -15.21
CA ALA A 158 5.26 6.34 -14.34
C ALA A 158 5.83 5.35 -13.31
N LEU A 159 5.13 5.22 -12.18
CA LEU A 159 5.41 4.19 -11.18
C LEU A 159 4.83 2.84 -11.62
N TRP A 160 5.63 1.81 -11.63
CA TRP A 160 5.16 0.46 -11.90
C TRP A 160 4.70 -0.25 -10.63
N LEU A 161 3.47 -0.76 -10.66
CA LEU A 161 2.88 -1.54 -9.58
C LEU A 161 2.82 -3.01 -9.98
N CYS A 162 3.63 -3.82 -9.30
CA CYS A 162 3.76 -5.24 -9.61
C CYS A 162 3.13 -6.10 -8.51
N ALA A 163 2.61 -7.25 -8.89
CA ALA A 163 2.07 -8.22 -7.93
C ALA A 163 3.19 -8.92 -7.13
N ARG A 164 4.38 -9.11 -7.72
CA ARG A 164 5.49 -9.90 -7.14
C ARG A 164 6.75 -9.05 -6.93
N CYS A 165 7.49 -9.38 -5.87
CA CYS A 165 8.79 -8.74 -5.58
C CYS A 165 9.84 -9.02 -6.68
N GLU A 166 9.74 -10.15 -7.38
CA GLU A 166 10.63 -10.50 -8.48
C GLU A 166 10.47 -9.53 -9.65
N ASP A 167 9.24 -9.25 -10.06
CA ASP A 167 8.92 -8.32 -11.15
C ASP A 167 9.40 -6.90 -10.83
N VAL A 168 9.22 -6.49 -9.55
CA VAL A 168 9.79 -5.22 -9.03
C VAL A 168 11.31 -5.20 -9.19
N GLY A 169 11.97 -6.29 -8.80
CA GLY A 169 13.45 -6.41 -8.91
C GLY A 169 13.93 -6.32 -10.35
N GLN A 170 13.28 -7.04 -11.27
CA GLN A 170 13.59 -7.03 -12.69
C GLN A 170 13.38 -5.64 -13.31
N ARG A 171 12.23 -5.00 -13.03
CA ARG A 171 11.92 -3.66 -13.55
C ARG A 171 12.91 -2.61 -13.06
N ASN A 172 13.16 -2.56 -11.76
CA ASN A 172 14.13 -1.63 -11.19
C ASN A 172 15.55 -1.88 -11.72
N GLY A 173 15.96 -3.14 -11.86
CA GLY A 173 17.27 -3.50 -12.40
C GLY A 173 17.47 -3.05 -13.86
N ARG A 174 16.48 -3.30 -14.73
CA ARG A 174 16.51 -2.82 -16.13
C ARG A 174 16.62 -1.31 -16.20
N LYS A 175 15.84 -0.59 -15.39
CA LYS A 175 15.85 0.89 -15.41
C LYS A 175 17.20 1.45 -14.95
N LEU A 176 17.80 0.87 -13.92
CA LEU A 176 19.12 1.26 -13.45
C LEU A 176 20.21 0.96 -14.50
N ALA A 177 20.12 -0.17 -15.22
CA ALA A 177 21.06 -0.50 -16.29
C ALA A 177 21.00 0.55 -17.42
N HIS A 178 19.80 0.86 -17.92
CA HIS A 178 19.63 1.92 -18.93
C HIS A 178 20.18 3.27 -18.46
N MET A 179 19.89 3.67 -17.22
CA MET A 179 20.41 4.93 -16.69
C MET A 179 21.92 4.96 -16.58
N ALA A 180 22.54 3.82 -16.24
CA ALA A 180 24.00 3.73 -16.16
C ALA A 180 24.64 3.85 -17.56
N GLU A 181 24.01 3.24 -18.57
CA GLU A 181 24.45 3.35 -19.98
C GLU A 181 24.28 4.79 -20.48
N ASP A 182 23.10 5.39 -20.35
CA ASP A 182 22.77 6.73 -20.83
C ASP A 182 23.68 7.81 -20.19
N ASN A 183 23.91 7.71 -18.88
CA ASN A 183 24.70 8.69 -18.12
C ASN A 183 26.22 8.36 -18.12
N LYS A 184 26.65 7.24 -18.68
CA LYS A 184 28.01 6.71 -18.56
C LYS A 184 28.47 6.66 -17.08
N ASP A 185 27.58 6.28 -16.21
CA ASP A 185 27.81 6.24 -14.76
C ASP A 185 27.84 4.80 -14.24
N LEU A 186 28.37 4.61 -13.05
CA LEU A 186 28.48 3.30 -12.43
C LEU A 186 27.23 2.93 -11.63
N ILE A 187 26.89 1.64 -11.66
CA ILE A 187 25.90 1.10 -10.71
C ILE A 187 26.61 0.87 -9.38
N HIS A 188 26.26 1.66 -8.36
CA HIS A 188 26.71 1.43 -6.98
C HIS A 188 26.00 0.18 -6.46
N GLN A 189 26.74 -0.96 -6.44
CA GLN A 189 26.24 -2.22 -5.87
C GLN A 189 26.67 -2.36 -4.42
N ILE A 190 25.77 -2.06 -3.49
CA ILE A 190 26.05 -2.07 -2.05
C ILE A 190 25.55 -3.40 -1.45
N LYS A 191 26.51 -4.27 -1.09
CA LYS A 191 26.25 -5.57 -0.45
C LYS A 191 26.10 -5.40 1.05
N ALA A 192 24.99 -5.92 1.62
CA ALA A 192 24.76 -5.87 3.06
C ALA A 192 25.85 -6.61 3.86
N GLN A 193 26.12 -6.11 5.04
CA GLN A 193 26.92 -6.81 6.04
C GLN A 193 26.03 -7.76 6.84
N HIS A 194 26.52 -8.96 7.15
CA HIS A 194 25.76 -10.01 7.83
C HIS A 194 26.56 -10.59 8.97
N SER A 195 25.90 -10.90 10.11
CA SER A 195 26.55 -11.55 11.25
C SER A 195 26.99 -12.99 10.97
N SER A 196 26.41 -13.64 9.94
CA SER A 196 26.73 -15.03 9.61
C SER A 196 26.36 -15.39 8.16
N LYS A 197 26.93 -16.49 7.66
CA LYS A 197 26.56 -17.08 6.35
C LYS A 197 25.08 -17.46 6.30
N SER A 198 24.49 -17.92 7.41
CA SER A 198 23.06 -18.25 7.52
C SER A 198 22.20 -16.98 7.41
N ALA A 199 22.59 -15.88 8.06
CA ALA A 199 21.89 -14.59 7.94
C ALA A 199 21.87 -14.09 6.48
N LYS A 200 22.94 -14.29 5.72
CA LYS A 200 23.04 -13.91 4.31
C LYS A 200 21.99 -14.59 3.42
N LYS A 201 21.60 -15.84 3.73
CA LYS A 201 20.65 -16.64 2.95
C LYS A 201 19.19 -16.26 3.21
N LEU A 202 18.89 -15.51 4.26
CA LEU A 202 17.53 -15.13 4.63
C LEU A 202 16.99 -14.01 3.74
N SER A 203 15.66 -13.98 3.58
CA SER A 203 14.96 -12.94 2.84
C SER A 203 15.06 -11.57 3.52
N SER A 204 14.72 -10.50 2.81
CA SER A 204 14.68 -9.14 3.39
C SER A 204 13.59 -9.00 4.47
N SER A 205 12.51 -9.76 4.41
CA SER A 205 11.44 -9.75 5.43
C SER A 205 11.94 -10.16 6.81
N ALA A 206 12.88 -11.09 6.89
CA ALA A 206 13.50 -11.49 8.16
C ALA A 206 14.27 -10.37 8.85
N PHE A 207 14.62 -9.30 8.15
CA PHE A 207 15.39 -8.14 8.64
C PHE A 207 14.61 -6.83 8.42
N GLY A 208 13.28 -6.86 8.56
CA GLY A 208 12.45 -5.66 8.48
C GLY A 208 12.53 -4.93 7.13
N GLY A 209 12.71 -5.67 6.03
CA GLY A 209 12.77 -5.12 4.67
C GLY A 209 14.15 -4.74 4.17
N LEU A 210 15.22 -4.75 5.00
CA LEU A 210 16.58 -4.46 4.56
C LEU A 210 17.05 -5.47 3.52
N ARG A 211 17.43 -4.98 2.33
CA ARG A 211 17.85 -5.81 1.19
C ARG A 211 19.24 -6.42 1.41
N GLY A 212 19.49 -7.58 0.82
CA GLY A 212 20.85 -8.18 0.79
C GLY A 212 21.80 -7.40 -0.13
N VAL A 213 21.27 -6.79 -1.17
CA VAL A 213 21.98 -5.91 -2.10
C VAL A 213 21.08 -4.73 -2.43
N VAL A 214 21.66 -3.54 -2.45
CA VAL A 214 21.05 -2.29 -2.93
C VAL A 214 21.85 -1.82 -4.14
N ASN A 215 21.17 -1.63 -5.28
CA ASN A 215 21.75 -1.09 -6.49
C ASN A 215 21.21 0.30 -6.73
N LEU A 216 22.07 1.28 -6.97
CA LEU A 216 21.73 2.68 -7.23
C LEU A 216 22.63 3.25 -8.32
N VAL A 217 22.09 4.20 -9.09
CA VAL A 217 22.81 5.02 -10.07
C VAL A 217 22.54 6.48 -9.72
N ARG A 218 23.51 7.36 -9.85
CA ARG A 218 23.32 8.78 -9.58
C ARG A 218 22.10 9.32 -10.34
N GLY A 219 21.24 10.05 -9.63
CA GLY A 219 20.00 10.60 -10.18
C GLY A 219 18.82 9.61 -10.19
N CYS A 220 19.00 8.34 -9.79
CA CYS A 220 17.90 7.38 -9.78
C CYS A 220 16.87 7.71 -8.69
N LYS A 221 15.58 7.44 -8.99
CA LYS A 221 14.50 7.48 -8.01
C LYS A 221 14.74 6.42 -6.94
N THR A 222 14.58 6.81 -5.67
CA THR A 222 14.71 5.91 -4.51
C THR A 222 13.47 5.95 -3.64
N VAL A 223 13.30 4.93 -2.82
CA VAL A 223 12.22 4.86 -1.81
C VAL A 223 12.82 4.36 -0.50
N LEU A 224 12.51 5.02 0.60
CA LEU A 224 12.80 4.52 1.93
C LEU A 224 11.95 3.27 2.20
N ASN A 225 12.56 2.22 2.71
CA ASN A 225 11.87 1.00 3.10
C ASN A 225 11.79 0.81 4.63
N ARG A 226 12.16 1.85 5.40
CA ARG A 226 12.02 1.97 6.85
C ARG A 226 11.84 3.42 7.25
N ASN A 227 11.28 3.65 8.44
CA ASN A 227 11.26 4.98 9.05
C ASN A 227 12.69 5.35 9.47
N VAL A 228 13.16 6.50 9.02
CA VAL A 228 14.48 7.05 9.35
C VAL A 228 14.32 8.22 10.30
N ALA A 229 13.50 9.21 9.93
CA ALA A 229 13.18 10.38 10.73
C ALA A 229 11.77 10.86 10.37
N TYR A 230 10.75 10.13 10.80
CA TYR A 230 9.36 10.34 10.35
C TYR A 230 8.84 11.75 10.70
N HIS A 231 9.28 12.34 11.81
CA HIS A 231 8.93 13.71 12.20
C HIS A 231 9.39 14.76 11.18
N PHE A 232 10.40 14.42 10.37
CA PHE A 232 10.93 15.27 9.31
C PHE A 232 10.54 14.80 7.91
N GLY A 233 9.51 13.95 7.79
CA GLY A 233 9.03 13.45 6.50
C GLY A 233 9.79 12.23 5.95
N LEU A 234 10.76 11.65 6.69
CA LEU A 234 11.52 10.48 6.26
C LEU A 234 10.94 9.19 6.83
N ALA A 235 9.80 8.79 6.32
CA ALA A 235 9.08 7.58 6.68
C ALA A 235 9.26 6.46 5.64
N ASN A 236 8.86 5.25 6.01
CA ASN A 236 8.76 4.14 5.06
C ASN A 236 7.80 4.51 3.91
N GLY A 237 8.28 4.40 2.67
CA GLY A 237 7.54 4.81 1.48
C GLY A 237 7.92 6.20 0.96
N THR A 238 8.63 7.04 1.74
CA THR A 238 9.08 8.36 1.27
C THR A 238 9.98 8.21 0.06
N ARG A 239 9.68 8.96 -0.98
CA ARG A 239 10.35 8.93 -2.27
C ARG A 239 11.42 10.01 -2.32
N GLY A 240 12.55 9.67 -2.94
CA GLY A 240 13.68 10.58 -3.09
C GLY A 240 14.49 10.28 -4.34
N LYS A 241 15.62 10.97 -4.49
CA LYS A 241 16.57 10.81 -5.59
C LYS A 241 17.96 10.56 -5.01
N PHE A 242 18.65 9.55 -5.50
CA PHE A 242 20.02 9.27 -5.09
C PHE A 242 21.00 10.28 -5.72
N ILE A 243 21.79 10.95 -4.90
CA ILE A 243 22.77 11.96 -5.31
C ILE A 243 24.17 11.38 -5.36
N GLY A 244 24.57 10.56 -4.36
CA GLY A 244 25.88 9.97 -4.30
C GLY A 244 26.11 9.14 -3.05
N ALA A 245 27.29 8.52 -2.96
CA ALA A 245 27.72 7.74 -1.81
C ALA A 245 28.99 8.34 -1.19
N VAL A 246 29.05 8.38 0.12
CA VAL A 246 30.23 8.77 0.90
C VAL A 246 30.95 7.50 1.33
N TYR A 247 32.21 7.40 0.98
CA TYR A 247 33.06 6.26 1.30
C TYR A 247 34.15 6.70 2.31
N GLY A 248 34.49 5.83 3.24
CA GLY A 248 35.62 6.02 4.11
C GLY A 248 36.98 5.85 3.42
N PRO A 249 38.08 5.77 4.18
CA PRO A 249 39.47 5.69 3.63
C PRO A 249 39.73 4.54 2.66
N GLY A 250 38.89 3.49 2.72
CA GLY A 250 39.01 2.34 1.79
C GLY A 250 38.49 2.60 0.38
N GLY A 251 37.90 3.76 0.12
CA GLY A 251 37.45 4.19 -1.20
C GLY A 251 36.23 3.45 -1.79
N VAL A 252 35.95 3.75 -3.06
CA VAL A 252 34.88 3.13 -3.82
C VAL A 252 35.06 1.61 -3.90
N GLY A 253 33.99 0.86 -3.59
CA GLY A 253 34.02 -0.62 -3.52
C GLY A 253 33.96 -1.17 -2.11
N THR A 254 34.21 -0.33 -1.07
CA THR A 254 33.92 -0.66 0.32
C THR A 254 32.45 -0.42 0.66
N PHE A 255 32.04 -0.77 1.87
CA PHE A 255 30.69 -0.42 2.34
C PHE A 255 30.65 1.09 2.63
N PRO A 256 29.72 1.86 2.02
CA PRO A 256 29.65 3.30 2.23
C PRO A 256 29.34 3.67 3.69
N GLU A 257 29.83 4.82 4.12
CA GLU A 257 29.47 5.42 5.41
C GLU A 257 28.07 6.06 5.36
N ALA A 258 27.74 6.70 4.24
CA ALA A 258 26.44 7.32 4.02
C ALA A 258 26.05 7.31 2.55
N LEU A 259 24.74 7.36 2.27
CA LEU A 259 24.17 7.63 0.94
C LEU A 259 23.47 8.98 0.98
N ILE A 260 23.87 9.89 0.11
CA ILE A 260 23.22 11.20 -0.01
C ILE A 260 22.01 11.06 -0.92
N CYS A 261 20.84 11.43 -0.41
CA CYS A 261 19.59 11.42 -1.15
C CYS A 261 18.86 12.76 -0.99
N GLU A 262 18.24 13.21 -2.06
CA GLU A 262 17.33 14.35 -2.08
C GLU A 262 15.92 13.86 -1.74
N PHE A 263 15.26 14.50 -0.77
CA PHE A 263 13.88 14.23 -0.40
C PHE A 263 13.11 15.56 -0.38
N LEU A 264 12.20 15.77 -1.34
CA LEU A 264 11.46 17.03 -1.47
C LEU A 264 10.59 17.33 -0.24
N ASP A 265 10.04 16.30 0.38
CA ASP A 265 9.17 16.39 1.57
C ASP A 265 9.97 16.51 2.89
N TYR A 266 11.30 16.51 2.84
CA TYR A 266 12.11 16.65 4.04
C TYR A 266 11.94 18.03 4.68
N GLY A 267 11.53 18.06 5.94
CA GLY A 267 11.29 19.27 6.74
C GLY A 267 12.25 19.48 7.92
N GLY A 268 13.35 18.71 7.97
CA GLY A 268 14.35 18.83 9.03
C GLY A 268 15.44 19.88 8.77
N PRO A 269 16.43 19.99 9.66
CA PRO A 269 17.59 20.88 9.49
C PRO A 269 18.41 20.54 8.24
N ALA A 270 18.91 21.53 7.53
CA ALA A 270 19.79 21.33 6.38
C ALA A 270 21.14 20.70 6.81
N PHE A 271 21.57 19.65 6.09
CA PHE A 271 22.87 19.01 6.29
C PHE A 271 23.95 19.63 5.40
N TYR A 272 23.55 20.22 4.27
CA TYR A 272 24.44 20.80 3.27
C TYR A 272 24.03 22.24 2.98
N GLU A 273 24.99 23.13 2.91
CA GLU A 273 24.76 24.52 2.52
C GLU A 273 24.28 24.60 1.07
N GLY A 274 23.22 25.37 0.82
CA GLY A 274 22.59 25.48 -0.50
C GLY A 274 21.69 24.29 -0.93
N GLU A 275 21.71 23.18 -0.20
CA GLU A 275 20.98 21.96 -0.55
C GLU A 275 20.13 21.43 0.63
N PRO A 276 19.07 22.15 1.03
CA PRO A 276 18.32 21.85 2.25
C PRO A 276 17.55 20.53 2.19
N LYS A 277 17.37 19.94 1.00
CA LYS A 277 16.67 18.68 0.79
C LYS A 277 17.60 17.47 0.66
N TRP A 278 18.92 17.69 0.67
CA TRP A 278 19.89 16.60 0.66
C TRP A 278 20.11 16.06 2.06
N VAL A 279 19.91 14.76 2.22
CA VAL A 279 19.98 14.09 3.52
C VAL A 279 20.94 12.92 3.44
N PRO A 280 21.92 12.82 4.36
CA PRO A 280 22.76 11.65 4.50
C PRO A 280 21.98 10.50 5.16
N ILE A 281 21.71 9.46 4.41
CA ILE A 281 21.08 8.25 4.92
C ILE A 281 22.18 7.32 5.43
N LEU A 282 22.12 6.97 6.71
CA LEU A 282 23.04 6.06 7.35
C LEU A 282 22.56 4.59 7.24
N PRO A 283 23.47 3.62 7.29
CA PRO A 283 23.09 2.22 7.34
C PRO A 283 22.38 1.88 8.64
N MET A 284 21.43 0.98 8.57
CA MET A 284 20.67 0.48 9.70
C MET A 284 20.92 -1.00 9.90
N THR A 285 21.01 -1.43 11.18
CA THR A 285 21.11 -2.84 11.53
C THR A 285 19.76 -3.37 12.00
N ALA A 286 19.33 -4.50 11.44
CA ALA A 286 18.14 -5.22 11.87
C ALA A 286 18.52 -6.63 12.34
N CYS A 287 17.85 -7.09 13.39
CA CYS A 287 17.96 -8.43 13.93
C CYS A 287 16.75 -9.28 13.52
N LYS A 288 16.97 -10.52 13.15
CA LYS A 288 15.87 -11.48 12.97
C LYS A 288 15.29 -11.84 14.33
N GLU A 289 13.98 -11.69 14.46
CA GLU A 289 13.24 -12.00 15.71
C GLU A 289 13.56 -13.40 16.23
N GLY A 290 13.77 -13.51 17.55
CA GLY A 290 14.12 -14.76 18.23
C GLY A 290 15.52 -15.30 17.94
N THR A 291 16.41 -14.54 17.30
CA THR A 291 17.78 -14.96 16.98
C THR A 291 18.80 -13.84 17.19
N ARG A 292 20.10 -14.17 17.11
CA ARG A 292 21.20 -13.19 17.08
C ARG A 292 21.65 -12.84 15.64
N MET A 293 20.91 -13.26 14.63
CA MET A 293 21.27 -13.00 13.24
C MET A 293 20.93 -11.56 12.87
N THR A 294 21.93 -10.80 12.40
CA THR A 294 21.78 -9.39 12.01
C THR A 294 22.14 -9.16 10.54
N ARG A 295 21.56 -8.10 10.00
CA ARG A 295 21.88 -7.52 8.70
C ARG A 295 22.00 -6.02 8.83
N THR A 296 23.12 -5.46 8.35
CA THR A 296 23.34 -4.01 8.24
C THR A 296 23.28 -3.62 6.77
N GLN A 297 22.40 -2.67 6.44
CA GLN A 297 22.18 -2.18 5.09
C GLN A 297 21.48 -0.81 5.11
N PHE A 298 21.57 -0.07 4.03
CA PHE A 298 20.83 1.17 3.84
C PHE A 298 19.32 0.88 3.67
N PRO A 299 18.46 1.67 4.31
CA PRO A 299 16.99 1.51 4.23
C PRO A 299 16.43 2.12 2.93
N LEU A 300 17.07 1.83 1.79
CA LEU A 300 16.75 2.37 0.47
C LEU A 300 16.56 1.25 -0.57
N VAL A 301 15.70 1.52 -1.52
CA VAL A 301 15.52 0.71 -2.73
C VAL A 301 15.29 1.63 -3.93
N ALA A 302 15.60 1.17 -5.15
CA ALA A 302 15.23 1.88 -6.37
C ALA A 302 13.70 2.01 -6.47
N GLY A 303 13.21 3.17 -6.91
CA GLY A 303 11.81 3.61 -6.81
C GLY A 303 11.03 3.65 -8.12
N TYR A 304 11.43 2.90 -9.16
CA TYR A 304 10.70 2.84 -10.44
C TYR A 304 9.56 1.82 -10.43
N ALA A 305 9.65 0.81 -9.59
CA ALA A 305 8.59 -0.17 -9.36
C ALA A 305 8.45 -0.50 -7.88
N LEU A 306 7.21 -0.76 -7.47
CA LEU A 306 6.85 -1.21 -6.13
C LEU A 306 5.88 -2.40 -6.22
N THR A 307 5.79 -3.20 -5.15
CA THR A 307 4.66 -4.13 -5.03
C THR A 307 3.39 -3.37 -4.68
N VAL A 308 2.24 -3.89 -5.12
CA VAL A 308 0.92 -3.31 -4.79
C VAL A 308 0.75 -3.14 -3.28
N ASN A 309 1.21 -4.11 -2.48
CA ASN A 309 1.17 -4.02 -1.02
C ASN A 309 1.93 -2.80 -0.45
N LYS A 310 3.06 -2.43 -1.05
CA LYS A 310 3.83 -1.26 -0.62
C LYS A 310 3.25 0.06 -1.13
N ALA A 311 2.40 -0.01 -2.15
CA ALA A 311 1.74 1.16 -2.71
C ALA A 311 0.41 1.48 -2.01
N GLN A 312 -0.10 0.60 -1.13
CA GLN A 312 -1.30 0.92 -0.35
C GLN A 312 -1.04 2.17 0.49
N GLY A 313 -2.00 3.07 0.59
CA GLY A 313 -1.85 4.40 1.20
C GLY A 313 -1.26 5.47 0.26
N LEU A 314 -0.49 5.13 -0.77
CA LEU A 314 0.07 6.11 -1.70
C LEU A 314 -0.98 6.68 -2.66
N THR A 315 -0.78 7.93 -3.07
CA THR A 315 -1.39 8.53 -4.26
C THR A 315 -0.27 8.87 -5.25
N VAL A 316 -0.40 8.41 -6.49
CA VAL A 316 0.63 8.54 -7.52
C VAL A 316 0.16 9.52 -8.57
N LYS A 317 0.81 10.67 -8.65
CA LYS A 317 0.45 11.77 -9.57
C LYS A 317 1.11 11.64 -10.94
N GLU A 318 2.32 11.06 -10.97
CA GLU A 318 3.11 10.87 -12.19
C GLU A 318 2.63 9.69 -13.07
N GLY A 319 1.47 9.15 -12.82
CA GLY A 319 0.93 8.01 -13.55
C GLY A 319 1.41 6.65 -13.03
N VAL A 320 0.62 5.63 -13.35
CA VAL A 320 0.80 4.26 -12.85
C VAL A 320 0.79 3.27 -14.01
N VAL A 321 1.75 2.35 -14.02
CA VAL A 321 1.69 1.14 -14.85
C VAL A 321 1.36 -0.06 -13.97
N ILE A 322 0.25 -0.70 -14.23
CA ILE A 322 -0.25 -1.83 -13.47
C ILE A 322 0.18 -3.13 -14.14
N HIS A 323 1.01 -3.93 -13.45
CA HIS A 323 1.53 -5.20 -13.92
C HIS A 323 1.13 -6.33 -12.96
N LEU A 324 -0.04 -6.94 -13.21
CA LEU A 324 -0.63 -8.01 -12.40
C LEU A 324 -0.52 -9.39 -13.06
N VAL A 325 0.55 -9.64 -13.80
CA VAL A 325 0.78 -10.97 -14.36
C VAL A 325 1.24 -11.93 -13.27
N GLY A 326 0.70 -13.13 -13.30
CA GLY A 326 1.02 -14.20 -12.36
C GLY A 326 1.29 -15.53 -13.08
N SER A 327 1.46 -16.58 -12.31
CA SER A 327 1.50 -17.95 -12.81
C SER A 327 0.09 -18.55 -12.92
N LYS A 328 -0.04 -19.72 -13.60
CA LYS A 328 -1.33 -20.46 -13.62
C LYS A 328 -1.90 -20.77 -12.21
N ARG A 329 -1.02 -20.87 -11.20
CA ARG A 329 -1.41 -21.14 -9.80
C ARG A 329 -1.63 -19.88 -8.97
N PHE A 330 -1.12 -18.74 -9.41
CA PHE A 330 -1.25 -17.46 -8.73
C PHE A 330 -1.77 -16.43 -9.72
N ARG A 331 -3.03 -16.06 -9.57
CA ARG A 331 -3.75 -15.09 -10.41
C ARG A 331 -3.98 -13.83 -9.60
N PRO A 332 -3.10 -12.84 -9.68
CA PRO A 332 -3.22 -11.62 -8.86
C PRO A 332 -4.52 -10.87 -9.07
N ALA A 333 -5.08 -10.91 -10.28
CA ALA A 333 -6.34 -10.24 -10.58
C ALA A 333 -7.56 -10.85 -9.87
N SER A 334 -7.50 -12.16 -9.51
CA SER A 334 -8.55 -12.82 -8.71
C SER A 334 -8.32 -12.71 -7.21
N LYS A 335 -7.15 -12.18 -6.78
CA LYS A 335 -6.85 -12.00 -5.37
C LYS A 335 -7.62 -10.83 -4.80
N HIS A 336 -8.37 -11.07 -3.71
CA HIS A 336 -9.13 -10.05 -3.03
C HIS A 336 -8.29 -8.79 -2.72
N GLY A 337 -8.82 -7.62 -3.05
CA GLY A 337 -8.24 -6.31 -2.80
C GLY A 337 -7.05 -5.92 -3.67
N LEU A 338 -6.29 -6.86 -4.27
CA LEU A 338 -5.03 -6.52 -4.94
C LEU A 338 -5.22 -5.69 -6.22
N PRO A 339 -6.13 -6.04 -7.16
CA PRO A 339 -6.38 -5.18 -8.31
C PRO A 339 -6.95 -3.83 -7.91
N PHE A 340 -7.90 -3.81 -6.98
CA PHE A 340 -8.52 -2.58 -6.49
C PHE A 340 -7.49 -1.61 -5.91
N VAL A 341 -6.59 -2.09 -5.06
CA VAL A 341 -5.51 -1.25 -4.51
C VAL A 341 -4.60 -0.73 -5.62
N ALA A 342 -4.22 -1.56 -6.60
CA ALA A 342 -3.38 -1.11 -7.71
C ALA A 342 -4.05 -0.01 -8.54
N PHE A 343 -5.32 -0.19 -8.91
CA PHE A 343 -6.09 0.74 -9.74
C PHE A 343 -6.29 2.08 -9.02
N THR A 344 -6.65 2.05 -7.75
CA THR A 344 -6.90 3.26 -6.94
C THR A 344 -5.64 4.03 -6.56
N ARG A 345 -4.46 3.65 -7.03
CA ARG A 345 -3.23 4.48 -6.83
C ARG A 345 -3.19 5.67 -7.77
N SER A 346 -3.84 5.59 -8.93
CA SER A 346 -4.01 6.69 -9.88
C SER A 346 -5.28 7.50 -9.57
N GLU A 347 -5.21 8.80 -9.81
CA GLU A 347 -6.35 9.72 -9.64
C GLU A 347 -7.33 9.66 -10.82
N ASN A 348 -6.89 9.22 -12.01
CA ASN A 348 -7.72 9.14 -13.21
C ASN A 348 -7.25 8.04 -14.18
N PHE A 349 -8.12 7.68 -15.11
CA PHE A 349 -7.83 6.64 -16.11
C PHE A 349 -6.75 7.07 -17.09
N ALA A 350 -6.71 8.33 -17.49
CA ALA A 350 -5.70 8.83 -18.44
C ALA A 350 -4.26 8.66 -17.94
N MET A 351 -4.04 8.69 -16.61
CA MET A 351 -2.75 8.46 -15.97
C MET A 351 -2.54 7.01 -15.53
N THR A 352 -3.32 6.07 -16.10
CA THR A 352 -3.24 4.64 -15.79
C THR A 352 -2.94 3.86 -17.06
N ALA A 353 -1.90 3.03 -17.04
CA ALA A 353 -1.59 2.07 -18.09
C ALA A 353 -1.47 0.66 -17.51
N PHE A 354 -1.59 -0.32 -18.37
CA PHE A 354 -1.41 -1.73 -18.02
C PHE A 354 -0.23 -2.32 -18.79
N LYS A 355 0.48 -3.23 -18.17
CA LYS A 355 1.49 -4.06 -18.85
C LYS A 355 1.03 -5.51 -18.80
N ASN A 356 0.69 -6.07 -19.95
CA ASN A 356 0.13 -7.42 -20.06
C ASN A 356 -1.09 -7.57 -19.13
N ILE A 357 -2.15 -6.85 -19.40
CA ILE A 357 -3.37 -6.94 -18.57
C ILE A 357 -3.81 -8.42 -18.45
N PRO A 358 -4.10 -8.92 -17.24
CA PRO A 358 -4.59 -10.28 -17.05
C PRO A 358 -5.86 -10.55 -17.88
N PRO A 359 -6.09 -11.80 -18.33
CA PRO A 359 -7.31 -12.15 -19.06
C PRO A 359 -8.56 -11.89 -18.20
N TRP A 360 -9.68 -11.57 -18.83
CA TRP A 360 -10.97 -11.31 -18.18
C TRP A 360 -11.35 -12.37 -17.14
N GLN A 361 -11.10 -13.64 -17.45
CA GLN A 361 -11.43 -14.75 -16.56
C GLN A 361 -10.76 -14.63 -15.18
N ASP A 362 -9.57 -14.07 -15.10
CA ASP A 362 -8.87 -13.88 -13.82
C ASP A 362 -9.61 -12.88 -12.90
N PHE A 363 -10.28 -11.87 -13.48
CA PHE A 363 -11.12 -10.94 -12.71
C PHE A 363 -12.47 -11.59 -12.30
N VAL A 364 -13.02 -12.45 -13.13
CA VAL A 364 -14.28 -13.17 -12.83
C VAL A 364 -14.09 -14.24 -11.76
N ASP A 365 -12.96 -14.94 -11.77
CA ASP A 365 -12.67 -16.00 -10.80
C ASP A 365 -12.69 -15.49 -9.35
N GLY A 366 -12.36 -14.23 -9.13
CA GLY A 366 -12.46 -13.60 -7.80
C GLY A 366 -13.87 -13.56 -7.22
N ARG A 367 -14.90 -13.60 -8.07
CA ARG A 367 -16.33 -13.62 -7.64
C ARG A 367 -16.72 -14.86 -6.85
N LYS A 368 -15.99 -15.97 -7.04
CA LYS A 368 -16.25 -17.26 -6.40
C LYS A 368 -15.51 -17.42 -5.07
N SER A 369 -14.83 -16.37 -4.61
CA SER A 369 -14.03 -16.43 -3.39
C SER A 369 -14.91 -16.44 -2.14
N ASP A 370 -14.69 -17.39 -1.23
CA ASP A 370 -15.32 -17.39 0.10
C ASP A 370 -14.98 -16.13 0.88
N MET A 371 -13.78 -15.61 0.68
CA MET A 371 -13.35 -14.33 1.29
C MET A 371 -14.24 -13.17 0.86
N LEU A 372 -14.65 -13.11 -0.42
CA LEU A 372 -15.55 -12.07 -0.90
C LEU A 372 -16.93 -12.20 -0.24
N ARG A 373 -17.45 -13.42 -0.12
CA ARG A 373 -18.72 -13.68 0.56
C ARG A 373 -18.68 -13.25 2.04
N MET A 374 -17.64 -13.65 2.76
CA MET A 374 -17.45 -13.26 4.16
C MET A 374 -17.31 -11.73 4.32
N ARG A 375 -16.57 -11.08 3.42
CA ARG A 375 -16.46 -9.62 3.41
C ARG A 375 -17.82 -8.94 3.20
N TRP A 376 -18.63 -9.42 2.27
CA TRP A 376 -19.97 -8.86 2.06
C TRP A 376 -20.85 -8.98 3.29
N THR A 377 -20.92 -10.17 3.90
CA THR A 377 -21.67 -10.37 5.16
C THR A 377 -21.17 -9.44 6.27
N PHE A 378 -19.85 -9.23 6.36
CA PHE A 378 -19.27 -8.31 7.33
C PHE A 378 -19.62 -6.85 7.00
N THR A 379 -19.62 -6.47 5.73
CA THR A 379 -20.02 -5.14 5.27
C THR A 379 -21.49 -4.86 5.60
N GLU A 380 -22.40 -5.82 5.38
CA GLU A 380 -23.81 -5.71 5.78
C GLU A 380 -23.97 -5.46 7.29
N ARG A 381 -23.15 -6.14 8.11
CA ARG A 381 -23.09 -5.87 9.55
C ARG A 381 -22.66 -4.43 9.84
N LEU A 382 -21.63 -3.92 9.17
CA LEU A 382 -21.16 -2.54 9.35
C LEU A 382 -22.22 -1.53 8.90
N GLU A 383 -22.94 -1.79 7.82
CA GLU A 383 -24.07 -0.96 7.37
C GLU A 383 -25.20 -0.91 8.40
N SER A 384 -25.53 -2.05 9.00
CA SER A 384 -26.51 -2.09 10.11
C SER A 384 -26.04 -1.29 11.32
N LEU A 385 -24.77 -1.39 11.69
CA LEU A 385 -24.19 -0.59 12.77
C LEU A 385 -24.17 0.90 12.40
N HIS A 386 -23.83 1.25 11.17
CA HIS A 386 -23.83 2.62 10.68
C HIS A 386 -25.21 3.27 10.83
N THR A 387 -26.27 2.61 10.36
CA THR A 387 -27.65 3.09 10.49
C THR A 387 -28.02 3.34 11.95
N LYS A 388 -27.66 2.42 12.85
CA LYS A 388 -27.90 2.56 14.30
C LYS A 388 -27.10 3.72 14.90
N THR A 389 -25.84 3.89 14.45
CA THR A 389 -24.97 4.98 14.91
C THR A 389 -25.53 6.34 14.50
N LEU A 390 -25.95 6.49 13.23
CA LEU A 390 -26.56 7.72 12.74
C LEU A 390 -27.88 8.04 13.48
N ALA A 391 -28.74 7.04 13.71
CA ALA A 391 -29.98 7.24 14.47
C ALA A 391 -29.74 7.71 15.91
N ARG A 392 -28.63 7.24 16.54
CA ARG A 392 -28.20 7.66 17.88
C ARG A 392 -27.62 9.08 17.89
N HIS A 393 -26.94 9.46 16.80
CA HIS A 393 -26.27 10.73 16.63
C HIS A 393 -26.85 11.50 15.45
N SER A 394 -28.07 12.02 15.61
CA SER A 394 -28.85 12.69 14.53
C SER A 394 -28.09 13.80 13.79
N SER A 395 -27.21 14.53 14.48
CA SER A 395 -26.34 15.54 13.85
C SER A 395 -25.35 14.97 12.81
N LEU A 396 -24.95 13.69 12.94
CA LEU A 396 -24.14 12.99 11.96
C LEU A 396 -24.95 12.61 10.72
N GLN A 397 -26.21 12.24 10.92
CA GLN A 397 -27.13 11.89 9.84
C GLN A 397 -27.34 13.07 8.88
N THR A 398 -27.68 14.25 9.43
CA THR A 398 -27.90 15.47 8.62
C THR A 398 -26.71 15.78 7.72
N ARG A 399 -25.48 15.74 8.26
CA ARG A 399 -24.27 15.98 7.46
C ARG A 399 -24.04 14.94 6.36
N GLN A 400 -24.40 13.71 6.61
CA GLN A 400 -24.23 12.64 5.63
C GLN A 400 -25.26 12.74 4.51
N ASP A 401 -26.50 13.07 4.83
CA ASP A 401 -27.57 13.31 3.84
C ASP A 401 -27.23 14.48 2.90
N GLU A 402 -26.68 15.57 3.45
CA GLU A 402 -26.18 16.70 2.68
C GLU A 402 -25.05 16.30 1.72
N ASN A 403 -24.08 15.50 2.20
CA ASN A 403 -22.97 15.00 1.37
C ASN A 403 -23.45 14.05 0.29
N GLN A 404 -24.39 13.15 0.56
CA GLN A 404 -24.97 12.25 -0.43
C GLN A 404 -25.78 13.00 -1.51
N ALA A 405 -26.57 14.00 -1.11
CA ALA A 405 -27.30 14.84 -2.03
C ALA A 405 -26.35 15.61 -2.97
N HIS A 406 -25.26 16.14 -2.43
CA HIS A 406 -24.24 16.83 -3.22
C HIS A 406 -23.52 15.88 -4.20
N GLU A 407 -23.21 14.66 -3.77
CA GLU A 407 -22.56 13.66 -4.62
C GLU A 407 -23.50 13.15 -5.75
N GLN A 408 -24.77 12.89 -5.43
CA GLN A 408 -25.79 12.53 -6.43
C GLN A 408 -25.97 13.64 -7.46
N TRP A 409 -25.99 14.91 -7.04
CA TRP A 409 -26.04 16.07 -7.94
C TRP A 409 -24.81 16.12 -8.87
N ARG A 410 -23.59 15.88 -8.36
CA ARG A 410 -22.35 15.81 -9.15
C ARG A 410 -22.37 14.67 -10.15
N LEU A 411 -22.83 13.48 -9.75
CA LEU A 411 -22.98 12.32 -10.62
C LEU A 411 -23.98 12.57 -11.74
N ALA A 412 -25.10 13.23 -11.44
CA ALA A 412 -26.11 13.62 -12.42
C ALA A 412 -25.55 14.63 -13.46
N GLN A 413 -24.76 15.61 -13.01
CA GLN A 413 -24.09 16.57 -13.90
C GLN A 413 -23.03 15.90 -14.79
N ALA A 414 -22.22 15.00 -14.24
CA ALA A 414 -21.19 14.29 -14.99
C ALA A 414 -21.79 13.33 -16.03
N SER A 415 -22.93 12.69 -15.73
CA SER A 415 -23.63 11.83 -16.69
C SER A 415 -24.23 12.64 -17.85
N SER A 416 -24.69 13.86 -17.62
CA SER A 416 -25.16 14.76 -18.68
C SER A 416 -24.00 15.28 -19.54
N ALA A 417 -22.85 15.61 -18.95
CA ALA A 417 -21.65 16.01 -19.67
C ALA A 417 -21.03 14.85 -20.51
N LYS A 418 -21.15 13.59 -20.03
CA LYS A 418 -20.72 12.39 -20.79
C LYS A 418 -21.51 12.15 -22.07
N ARG A 419 -22.82 12.38 -22.07
CA ARG A 419 -23.64 12.29 -23.30
C ARG A 419 -23.18 13.28 -24.36
N GLN A 420 -22.57 14.41 -23.99
CA GLN A 420 -22.01 15.38 -24.93
C GLN A 420 -20.56 15.07 -25.36
N LYS A 421 -19.75 14.36 -24.55
CA LYS A 421 -18.32 14.07 -24.85
C LYS A 421 -18.04 12.74 -25.53
N MET A 422 -18.98 11.79 -25.59
CA MET A 422 -18.79 10.55 -26.36
C MET A 422 -18.79 10.76 -27.90
N ALA A 423 -18.97 12.00 -28.37
CA ALA A 423 -18.93 12.40 -29.79
C ALA A 423 -17.62 13.16 -30.17
N GLY A 424 -16.61 13.28 -29.30
CA GLY A 424 -15.42 14.08 -29.58
C GLY A 424 -14.09 13.33 -29.38
N PRO A 425 -13.00 13.81 -30.01
CA PRO A 425 -11.70 13.17 -29.98
C PRO A 425 -11.07 13.15 -28.58
N LEU A 426 -10.22 12.16 -28.35
CA LEU A 426 -9.42 11.97 -27.14
C LEU A 426 -8.81 13.29 -26.65
N LEU A 427 -8.99 13.61 -25.37
CA LEU A 427 -8.40 14.80 -24.76
C LEU A 427 -6.85 14.76 -24.89
N PRO A 428 -6.20 15.91 -25.15
CA PRO A 428 -4.75 15.99 -25.18
C PRO A 428 -4.15 15.60 -23.81
N CYS A 429 -3.02 14.91 -23.84
CA CYS A 429 -2.30 14.52 -22.65
C CYS A 429 -1.85 15.76 -21.85
N PRO A 430 -2.10 15.82 -20.52
CA PRO A 430 -1.68 16.95 -19.69
C PRO A 430 -0.17 17.20 -19.65
N CYS A 431 0.64 16.22 -20.14
CA CYS A 431 2.09 16.28 -20.10
C CYS A 431 2.74 16.85 -21.39
N CYS A 432 2.01 16.96 -22.51
CA CYS A 432 2.58 17.44 -23.77
C CYS A 432 1.86 18.63 -24.41
N GLY A 433 0.76 19.12 -23.87
CA GLY A 433 0.10 20.37 -24.30
C GLY A 433 -0.45 20.38 -25.76
N ALA A 434 -0.65 19.19 -26.36
CA ALA A 434 -1.19 19.01 -27.72
C ALA A 434 -2.54 18.29 -27.68
#